data_4576de679a09ce434d5c536ce46f599d
#
_entry.id   4576de679a09ce434d5c536ce46f599d
#
_cell.length_a   1.000
_cell.length_b   1.000
_cell.length_c   1.000
_cell.angle_alpha   90.00
_cell.angle_beta   90.00
_cell.angle_gamma   90.00
#
_symmetry.space_group_name_H-M   'P 1'
#
loop_
_entity.id
_entity.type
_entity.pdbx_description
1 polymer ?
#
loop_
_entity_poly.entity_id
_entity_poly.type
_entity_poly.pdbx_seq_one_letter_code
_entity_poly.pdbx_strand_id
1 'polypeptide(L)'
;MLNSKSILLYPEKFTGETRSVYLIGEANFKVKPDKKHPFIVKANDYQVTALGTEFNVNAYPENSELMATLLEGSVKVEFNNLLSNIILKPNEQLVYDKHTKAHNLRMPEIDDVTAWQRGELVFSNMHLEDIFTSLERKFPYAFVYSLHSLKKNTYSFRFSKQANLEEVMKIISQVVGNVNYVIKGNKCYVCLLYTSPSPRD
;
A
#
# COMPACT_ATOMS: atom_id res chain seq x y z
N MET A 1 -2.41 0.78 14.70
CA MET A 1 -2.01 2.09 14.19
C MET A 1 -2.61 2.26 12.80
N LEU A 2 -3.10 3.47 12.43
CA LEU A 2 -3.67 3.75 11.09
C LEU A 2 -2.72 4.62 10.29
N ASN A 3 -2.54 4.33 9.00
CA ASN A 3 -1.80 5.18 8.07
C ASN A 3 -2.67 6.34 7.57
N SER A 4 -2.07 7.29 6.85
CA SER A 4 -2.73 8.50 6.31
C SER A 4 -3.97 8.14 5.46
N LYS A 5 -5.04 8.93 5.60
CA LYS A 5 -6.33 8.75 4.91
C LYS A 5 -6.98 7.36 5.08
N SER A 6 -6.65 6.63 6.15
CA SER A 6 -7.28 5.35 6.46
C SER A 6 -8.48 5.53 7.38
N ILE A 7 -9.49 4.68 7.21
CA ILE A 7 -10.72 4.64 8.00
C ILE A 7 -10.84 3.25 8.60
N LEU A 8 -11.07 3.18 9.92
CA LEU A 8 -11.36 1.95 10.63
C LEU A 8 -12.75 2.06 11.26
N LEU A 9 -13.66 1.19 10.88
CA LEU A 9 -15.00 1.07 11.46
C LEU A 9 -15.02 -0.14 12.40
N TYR A 10 -15.42 0.09 13.65
CA TYR A 10 -15.50 -0.95 14.66
C TYR A 10 -16.65 -0.66 15.63
N PRO A 11 -17.27 -1.68 16.24
CA PRO A 11 -18.33 -1.49 17.24
C PRO A 11 -17.74 -0.93 18.54
N GLU A 12 -18.53 -0.20 19.30
CA GLU A 12 -18.15 0.29 20.64
C GLU A 12 -17.71 -0.84 21.57
N LYS A 13 -18.39 -2.00 21.47
CA LYS A 13 -18.08 -3.25 22.20
C LYS A 13 -18.22 -4.44 21.30
N PHE A 14 -17.29 -5.40 21.42
CA PHE A 14 -17.40 -6.70 20.77
C PHE A 14 -18.24 -7.63 21.66
N THR A 15 -19.49 -7.86 21.28
CA THR A 15 -20.46 -8.68 22.05
C THR A 15 -20.77 -10.04 21.39
N GLY A 16 -20.25 -10.27 20.18
CA GLY A 16 -20.48 -11.50 19.41
C GLY A 16 -19.35 -12.52 19.53
N GLU A 17 -19.46 -13.59 18.77
CA GLU A 17 -18.45 -14.67 18.69
C GLU A 17 -17.14 -14.22 18.01
N THR A 18 -17.11 -13.04 17.38
CA THR A 18 -15.94 -12.49 16.68
C THR A 18 -15.73 -11.01 17.03
N ARG A 19 -14.50 -10.56 16.90
CA ARG A 19 -14.09 -9.15 16.98
C ARG A 19 -13.89 -8.62 15.57
N SER A 20 -14.97 -8.26 14.88
CA SER A 20 -14.91 -7.81 13.48
C SER A 20 -14.79 -6.29 13.34
N VAL A 21 -13.89 -5.86 12.46
CA VAL A 21 -13.68 -4.45 12.07
C VAL A 21 -13.65 -4.32 10.55
N TYR A 22 -13.94 -3.11 10.03
CA TYR A 22 -13.81 -2.80 8.60
C TYR A 22 -12.70 -1.79 8.40
N LEU A 23 -11.79 -2.08 7.47
CA LEU A 23 -10.68 -1.22 7.10
C LEU A 23 -10.83 -0.72 5.66
N ILE A 24 -10.69 0.60 5.49
CA ILE A 24 -10.43 1.26 4.21
C ILE A 24 -9.08 1.94 4.37
N GLY A 25 -8.07 1.56 3.58
CA GLY A 25 -6.72 2.09 3.71
C GLY A 25 -5.73 1.12 4.33
N GLU A 26 -4.80 1.60 5.13
CA GLU A 26 -3.72 0.79 5.71
C GLU A 26 -3.68 0.89 7.23
N ALA A 27 -3.50 -0.27 7.86
CA ALA A 27 -3.37 -0.37 9.31
C ALA A 27 -2.44 -1.49 9.74
N ASN A 28 -1.70 -1.24 10.82
CA ASN A 28 -1.01 -2.27 11.58
C ASN A 28 -1.83 -2.62 12.82
N PHE A 29 -2.14 -3.90 12.97
CA PHE A 29 -2.92 -4.47 14.07
C PHE A 29 -2.02 -5.27 15.01
N LYS A 30 -2.07 -4.94 16.30
CA LYS A 30 -1.50 -5.75 17.36
C LYS A 30 -2.63 -6.32 18.19
N VAL A 31 -2.95 -7.60 17.93
CA VAL A 31 -4.14 -8.26 18.47
C VAL A 31 -3.78 -9.09 19.71
N LYS A 32 -4.46 -8.83 20.82
CA LYS A 32 -4.34 -9.67 22.02
C LYS A 32 -4.84 -11.08 21.74
N PRO A 33 -4.11 -12.12 22.20
CA PRO A 33 -4.53 -13.51 22.03
C PRO A 33 -5.91 -13.79 22.63
N ASP A 34 -6.82 -14.27 21.79
CA ASP A 34 -8.14 -14.78 22.19
C ASP A 34 -8.64 -15.77 21.13
N LYS A 35 -8.49 -17.06 21.42
CA LYS A 35 -8.90 -18.12 20.52
C LYS A 35 -10.42 -18.31 20.46
N LYS A 36 -11.16 -17.84 21.48
CA LYS A 36 -12.63 -17.97 21.54
C LYS A 36 -13.31 -16.90 20.68
N HIS A 37 -12.70 -15.71 20.57
CA HIS A 37 -13.25 -14.60 19.80
C HIS A 37 -12.21 -14.12 18.75
N PRO A 38 -12.16 -14.75 17.57
CA PRO A 38 -11.24 -14.36 16.50
C PRO A 38 -11.38 -12.88 16.15
N PHE A 39 -10.25 -12.22 15.85
CA PHE A 39 -10.25 -10.86 15.34
C PHE A 39 -10.27 -10.89 13.83
N ILE A 40 -11.23 -10.22 13.20
CA ILE A 40 -11.44 -10.24 11.76
C ILE A 40 -11.36 -8.82 11.23
N VAL A 41 -10.39 -8.57 10.33
CA VAL A 41 -10.31 -7.34 9.53
C VAL A 41 -10.96 -7.62 8.19
N LYS A 42 -12.07 -6.96 7.92
CA LYS A 42 -12.75 -7.00 6.61
C LYS A 42 -12.28 -5.81 5.77
N ALA A 43 -11.83 -6.07 4.56
CA ALA A 43 -11.35 -5.06 3.64
C ALA A 43 -11.76 -5.43 2.21
N ASN A 44 -12.70 -4.67 1.62
CA ASN A 44 -13.23 -4.90 0.26
C ASN A 44 -13.52 -6.38 -0.04
N ASP A 45 -12.66 -7.00 -0.88
CA ASP A 45 -12.84 -8.34 -1.44
C ASP A 45 -12.22 -9.45 -0.59
N TYR A 46 -11.59 -9.14 0.56
CA TYR A 46 -10.96 -10.14 1.42
C TYR A 46 -11.12 -9.82 2.90
N GLN A 47 -10.87 -10.83 3.71
CA GLN A 47 -10.80 -10.69 5.16
C GLN A 47 -9.55 -11.38 5.72
N VAL A 48 -9.02 -10.81 6.80
CA VAL A 48 -7.88 -11.34 7.53
C VAL A 48 -8.33 -11.73 8.93
N THR A 49 -8.20 -13.01 9.28
CA THR A 49 -8.57 -13.55 10.58
C THR A 49 -7.34 -13.83 11.43
N ALA A 50 -7.31 -13.30 12.66
CA ALA A 50 -6.21 -13.36 13.60
C ALA A 50 -6.68 -13.87 14.97
N LEU A 51 -5.85 -14.67 15.66
CA LEU A 51 -6.12 -15.21 17.00
C LEU A 51 -5.26 -14.60 18.12
N GLY A 52 -4.27 -13.78 17.75
CA GLY A 52 -3.30 -13.17 18.65
C GLY A 52 -1.98 -12.95 17.90
N THR A 53 -1.91 -11.89 17.11
CA THR A 53 -0.91 -11.70 16.07
C THR A 53 -0.60 -10.23 15.90
N GLU A 54 0.57 -9.93 15.33
CA GLU A 54 0.86 -8.61 14.78
C GLU A 54 0.95 -8.70 13.26
N PHE A 55 0.15 -7.89 12.54
CA PHE A 55 0.08 -7.91 11.08
C PHE A 55 -0.31 -6.55 10.50
N ASN A 56 0.14 -6.29 9.28
CA ASN A 56 -0.20 -5.10 8.51
C ASN A 56 -1.17 -5.46 7.38
N VAL A 57 -2.18 -4.64 7.18
CA VAL A 57 -3.12 -4.73 6.05
C VAL A 57 -3.09 -3.44 5.27
N ASN A 58 -2.80 -3.52 3.97
CA ASN A 58 -2.87 -2.40 3.04
C ASN A 58 -3.98 -2.68 2.02
N ALA A 59 -5.07 -1.95 2.13
CA ALA A 59 -6.31 -2.14 1.37
C ALA A 59 -6.89 -0.81 0.89
N TYR A 60 -6.06 0.10 0.42
CA TYR A 60 -6.55 1.32 -0.21
C TYR A 60 -7.34 1.00 -1.48
N PRO A 61 -8.54 1.58 -1.67
CA PRO A 61 -9.37 1.32 -2.86
C PRO A 61 -8.68 1.67 -4.17
N GLU A 62 -7.89 2.73 -4.18
CA GLU A 62 -7.19 3.24 -5.35
C GLU A 62 -5.91 2.47 -5.71
N ASN A 63 -5.32 1.68 -4.79
CA ASN A 63 -4.15 0.87 -5.10
C ASN A 63 -4.50 -0.25 -6.08
N SER A 64 -3.58 -0.60 -6.96
CA SER A 64 -3.68 -1.76 -7.87
C SER A 64 -3.64 -3.09 -7.12
N GLU A 65 -2.95 -3.13 -5.99
CA GLU A 65 -2.75 -4.32 -5.16
C GLU A 65 -3.36 -4.16 -3.75
N LEU A 66 -3.80 -5.27 -3.19
CA LEU A 66 -4.12 -5.43 -1.77
C LEU A 66 -3.03 -6.29 -1.13
N MET A 67 -2.59 -5.93 0.08
CA MET A 67 -1.51 -6.65 0.76
C MET A 67 -1.88 -6.96 2.21
N ALA A 68 -1.53 -8.17 2.65
CA ALA A 68 -1.57 -8.57 4.05
C ALA A 68 -0.20 -9.14 4.43
N THR A 69 0.46 -8.55 5.42
CA THR A 69 1.80 -8.96 5.88
C THR A 69 1.74 -9.41 7.33
N LEU A 70 2.24 -10.59 7.60
CA LEU A 70 2.32 -11.11 8.96
C LEU A 70 3.68 -10.77 9.58
N LEU A 71 3.66 -10.10 10.74
CA LEU A 71 4.85 -9.77 11.50
C LEU A 71 5.12 -10.85 12.58
N GLU A 72 4.08 -11.21 13.35
CA GLU A 72 4.19 -12.19 14.43
C GLU A 72 2.91 -13.02 14.54
N GLY A 73 3.05 -14.32 14.82
CA GLY A 73 1.95 -15.26 15.04
C GLY A 73 1.50 -15.99 13.78
N SER A 74 0.20 -16.00 13.49
CA SER A 74 -0.41 -16.64 12.32
C SER A 74 -1.70 -15.93 11.94
N VAL A 75 -1.92 -15.65 10.68
CA VAL A 75 -3.18 -15.12 10.15
C VAL A 75 -3.70 -15.96 9.00
N LYS A 76 -5.03 -16.04 8.89
CA LYS A 76 -5.72 -16.65 7.76
C LYS A 76 -6.28 -15.53 6.90
N VAL A 77 -5.99 -15.55 5.60
CA VAL A 77 -6.56 -14.64 4.60
C VAL A 77 -7.56 -15.39 3.73
N GLU A 78 -8.73 -14.82 3.56
CA GLU A 78 -9.85 -15.39 2.81
C GLU A 78 -10.34 -14.33 1.82
N PHE A 79 -10.53 -14.73 0.56
CA PHE A 79 -11.10 -13.88 -0.47
C PHE A 79 -12.57 -14.24 -0.71
N ASN A 80 -13.43 -13.24 -0.91
CA ASN A 80 -14.87 -13.45 -1.12
C ASN A 80 -15.17 -14.32 -2.35
N ASN A 81 -14.29 -14.34 -3.33
CA ASN A 81 -14.47 -15.02 -4.62
C ASN A 81 -13.60 -16.28 -4.79
N LEU A 82 -12.85 -16.69 -3.79
CA LEU A 82 -11.96 -17.86 -3.85
C LEU A 82 -12.30 -18.82 -2.70
N LEU A 83 -12.43 -20.10 -3.04
CA LEU A 83 -12.65 -21.17 -2.03
C LEU A 83 -11.37 -21.52 -1.24
N SER A 84 -10.25 -20.88 -1.53
CA SER A 84 -8.97 -21.20 -0.91
C SER A 84 -8.66 -20.22 0.24
N ASN A 85 -8.31 -20.76 1.39
CA ASN A 85 -7.79 -20.02 2.53
C ASN A 85 -6.27 -20.05 2.49
N ILE A 86 -5.63 -18.90 2.70
CA ILE A 86 -4.19 -18.77 2.75
C ILE A 86 -3.77 -18.47 4.18
N ILE A 87 -2.88 -19.30 4.73
CA ILE A 87 -2.33 -19.09 6.07
C ILE A 87 -0.93 -18.52 5.91
N LEU A 88 -0.70 -17.31 6.43
CA LEU A 88 0.61 -16.67 6.42
C LEU A 88 1.43 -17.10 7.63
N LYS A 89 2.73 -17.26 7.39
CA LYS A 89 3.79 -17.41 8.40
C LYS A 89 4.47 -16.06 8.66
N PRO A 90 5.15 -15.89 9.79
CA PRO A 90 5.90 -14.66 10.06
C PRO A 90 6.83 -14.27 8.91
N ASN A 91 6.83 -12.97 8.58
CA ASN A 91 7.54 -12.35 7.46
C ASN A 91 6.98 -12.67 6.07
N GLU A 92 5.89 -13.42 5.96
CA GLU A 92 5.20 -13.60 4.68
C GLU A 92 4.22 -12.46 4.42
N GLN A 93 4.16 -12.05 3.15
CA GLN A 93 3.20 -11.10 2.63
C GLN A 93 2.42 -11.73 1.49
N LEU A 94 1.10 -11.69 1.60
CA LEU A 94 0.19 -11.97 0.51
C LEU A 94 -0.05 -10.69 -0.28
N VAL A 95 0.13 -10.77 -1.59
CA VAL A 95 -0.19 -9.70 -2.54
C VAL A 95 -1.28 -10.20 -3.46
N TYR A 96 -2.36 -9.42 -3.58
CA TYR A 96 -3.47 -9.69 -4.47
C TYR A 96 -3.62 -8.55 -5.48
N ASP A 97 -3.48 -8.85 -6.76
CA ASP A 97 -3.69 -7.92 -7.85
C ASP A 97 -5.18 -7.83 -8.19
N LYS A 98 -5.74 -6.64 -8.10
CA LYS A 98 -7.17 -6.40 -8.31
C LYS A 98 -7.60 -6.54 -9.77
N HIS A 99 -6.71 -6.34 -10.73
CA HIS A 99 -7.01 -6.41 -12.15
C HIS A 99 -6.97 -7.85 -12.66
N THR A 100 -5.89 -8.54 -12.37
CA THR A 100 -5.69 -9.92 -12.82
C THR A 100 -6.37 -10.96 -11.93
N LYS A 101 -6.77 -10.56 -10.70
CA LYS A 101 -7.29 -11.44 -9.64
C LYS A 101 -6.29 -12.51 -9.19
N ALA A 102 -5.04 -12.38 -9.60
CA ALA A 102 -3.97 -13.25 -9.18
C ALA A 102 -3.47 -12.88 -7.78
N HIS A 103 -2.97 -13.88 -7.07
CA HIS A 103 -2.30 -13.65 -5.78
C HIS A 103 -0.97 -14.39 -5.75
N ASN A 104 -0.03 -13.83 -5.00
CA ASN A 104 1.26 -14.45 -4.74
C ASN A 104 1.72 -14.21 -3.30
N LEU A 105 2.64 -15.04 -2.84
CA LEU A 105 3.33 -14.89 -1.57
C LEU A 105 4.74 -14.37 -1.83
N ARG A 106 5.16 -13.39 -1.03
CA ARG A 106 6.54 -12.87 -1.03
C ARG A 106 7.02 -12.65 0.39
N MET A 107 8.33 -12.49 0.56
CA MET A 107 8.97 -12.11 1.83
C MET A 107 9.53 -10.69 1.69
N PRO A 108 8.79 -9.66 2.11
CA PRO A 108 9.26 -8.29 2.09
C PRO A 108 10.23 -8.02 3.24
N GLU A 109 11.01 -6.96 3.13
CA GLU A 109 11.70 -6.39 4.28
C GLU A 109 10.65 -5.80 5.24
N ILE A 110 10.55 -6.35 6.45
CA ILE A 110 9.52 -5.95 7.43
C ILE A 110 9.69 -4.49 7.86
N ASP A 111 10.94 -3.99 7.89
CA ASP A 111 11.21 -2.58 8.15
C ASP A 111 10.57 -1.66 7.11
N ASP A 112 10.55 -2.06 5.84
CA ASP A 112 9.89 -1.34 4.75
C ASP A 112 8.37 -1.32 4.91
N VAL A 113 7.77 -2.47 5.27
CA VAL A 113 6.32 -2.60 5.49
C VAL A 113 5.85 -1.70 6.63
N THR A 114 6.68 -1.52 7.65
CA THR A 114 6.32 -0.74 8.86
C THR A 114 6.87 0.68 8.88
N ALA A 115 7.64 1.09 7.87
CA ALA A 115 8.32 2.40 7.77
C ALA A 115 7.34 3.58 7.90
N TRP A 116 6.12 3.44 7.35
CA TRP A 116 5.09 4.46 7.43
C TRP A 116 4.70 4.83 8.88
N GLN A 117 4.85 3.90 9.84
CA GLN A 117 4.61 4.15 11.26
C GLN A 117 5.58 5.16 11.85
N ARG A 118 6.77 5.29 11.26
CA ARG A 118 7.79 6.28 11.59
C ARG A 118 7.67 7.55 10.74
N GLY A 119 6.69 7.60 9.83
CA GLY A 119 6.46 8.69 8.91
C GLY A 119 7.34 8.68 7.66
N GLU A 120 8.15 7.62 7.46
CA GLU A 120 8.94 7.42 6.24
C GLU A 120 8.04 7.06 5.05
N LEU A 121 8.51 7.34 3.83
CA LEU A 121 7.93 6.87 2.59
C LEU A 121 8.85 5.82 2.00
N VAL A 122 8.35 4.61 1.85
CA VAL A 122 9.07 3.52 1.21
C VAL A 122 8.23 2.98 0.07
N PHE A 123 8.83 2.95 -1.11
CA PHE A 123 8.27 2.39 -2.33
C PHE A 123 9.20 1.28 -2.79
N SER A 124 8.71 0.06 -2.90
CA SER A 124 9.50 -1.10 -3.27
C SER A 124 8.90 -1.73 -4.52
N ASN A 125 9.60 -1.57 -5.65
CA ASN A 125 9.19 -2.12 -6.95
C ASN A 125 7.78 -1.69 -7.40
N MET A 126 7.45 -0.40 -7.23
CA MET A 126 6.14 0.18 -7.53
C MET A 126 6.11 0.94 -8.84
N HIS A 127 4.99 0.93 -9.54
CA HIS A 127 4.74 1.80 -10.68
C HIS A 127 4.60 3.26 -10.24
N LEU A 128 4.99 4.20 -11.10
CA LEU A 128 4.91 5.64 -10.77
C LEU A 128 3.49 6.10 -10.43
N GLU A 129 2.48 5.50 -11.05
CA GLU A 129 1.08 5.78 -10.76
C GLU A 129 0.74 5.49 -9.29
N ASP A 130 1.13 4.31 -8.80
CA ASP A 130 0.91 3.93 -7.39
C ASP A 130 1.75 4.79 -6.43
N ILE A 131 2.96 5.19 -6.85
CA ILE A 131 3.80 6.13 -6.10
C ILE A 131 3.11 7.48 -5.97
N PHE A 132 2.62 8.07 -7.07
CA PHE A 132 1.92 9.37 -7.04
C PHE A 132 0.65 9.30 -6.21
N THR A 133 -0.14 8.24 -6.33
CA THR A 133 -1.32 7.98 -5.49
C THR A 133 -0.95 7.92 -4.00
N SER A 134 0.19 7.31 -3.67
CA SER A 134 0.71 7.28 -2.29
C SER A 134 1.18 8.66 -1.81
N LEU A 135 1.78 9.46 -2.69
CA LEU A 135 2.18 10.84 -2.37
C LEU A 135 0.98 11.74 -2.13
N GLU A 136 -0.14 11.56 -2.85
CA GLU A 136 -1.40 12.28 -2.59
C GLU A 136 -1.98 11.99 -1.20
N ARG A 137 -1.71 10.82 -0.63
CA ARG A 137 -2.10 10.49 0.74
C ARG A 137 -1.24 11.19 1.80
N LYS A 138 0.04 11.35 1.50
CA LYS A 138 1.01 11.97 2.43
C LYS A 138 1.00 13.48 2.38
N PHE A 139 0.86 14.06 1.18
CA PHE A 139 0.96 15.49 0.93
C PHE A 139 -0.38 16.07 0.46
N PRO A 140 -0.70 17.34 0.76
CA PRO A 140 -1.96 17.97 0.37
C PRO A 140 -1.93 18.48 -1.08
N TYR A 141 -1.51 17.61 -2.01
CA TYR A 141 -1.42 17.92 -3.43
C TYR A 141 -2.15 16.86 -4.25
N ALA A 142 -2.76 17.28 -5.36
CA ALA A 142 -3.29 16.39 -6.38
C ALA A 142 -2.29 16.25 -7.52
N PHE A 143 -2.05 15.03 -7.99
CA PHE A 143 -1.19 14.76 -9.12
C PHE A 143 -1.97 14.76 -10.44
N VAL A 144 -1.47 15.49 -11.43
CA VAL A 144 -2.06 15.58 -12.78
C VAL A 144 -1.05 15.04 -13.78
N TYR A 145 -1.35 13.90 -14.40
CA TYR A 145 -0.45 13.23 -15.35
C TYR A 145 -1.24 12.43 -16.39
N SER A 146 -0.58 12.06 -17.50
CA SER A 146 -1.16 11.19 -18.52
C SER A 146 -0.78 9.72 -18.26
N LEU A 147 -1.78 8.84 -18.16
CA LEU A 147 -1.62 7.42 -17.83
C LEU A 147 -0.83 6.60 -18.85
N HIS A 148 -0.86 6.99 -20.14
CA HIS A 148 -0.31 6.16 -21.23
C HIS A 148 1.20 5.92 -21.16
N SER A 149 1.92 6.70 -20.40
CA SER A 149 3.38 6.72 -20.38
C SER A 149 4.02 6.20 -19.09
N LEU A 150 3.25 5.97 -18.03
CA LEU A 150 3.78 5.66 -16.69
C LEU A 150 3.92 4.16 -16.38
N LYS A 151 3.32 3.28 -17.20
CA LYS A 151 3.09 1.86 -16.84
C LYS A 151 4.24 0.88 -17.11
N LYS A 152 5.37 1.33 -17.70
CA LYS A 152 6.38 0.36 -18.18
C LYS A 152 7.38 -0.11 -17.12
N ASN A 153 7.72 0.72 -16.16
CA ASN A 153 8.79 0.44 -15.21
C ASN A 153 8.29 0.56 -13.77
N THR A 154 8.92 -0.19 -12.90
CA THR A 154 8.75 -0.07 -11.45
C THR A 154 10.00 0.58 -10.84
N TYR A 155 9.82 1.23 -9.70
CA TYR A 155 10.88 1.97 -9.02
C TYR A 155 10.84 1.69 -7.53
N SER A 156 12.02 1.83 -6.90
CA SER A 156 12.16 1.73 -5.45
C SER A 156 12.78 3.00 -4.92
N PHE A 157 12.15 3.58 -3.89
CA PHE A 157 12.61 4.79 -3.22
C PHE A 157 12.40 4.68 -1.71
N ARG A 158 13.28 5.33 -0.96
CA ARG A 158 13.08 5.55 0.48
C ARG A 158 13.32 7.04 0.79
N PHE A 159 12.34 7.66 1.44
CA PHE A 159 12.43 9.06 1.89
C PHE A 159 12.20 9.13 3.39
N SER A 160 12.94 10.00 4.05
CA SER A 160 12.76 10.26 5.47
C SER A 160 11.42 10.95 5.76
N LYS A 161 11.00 10.93 7.02
CA LYS A 161 9.76 11.61 7.45
C LYS A 161 9.79 13.12 7.24
N GLN A 162 10.97 13.73 7.15
CA GLN A 162 11.16 15.17 6.95
C GLN A 162 11.10 15.58 5.48
N ALA A 163 11.18 14.64 4.53
CA ALA A 163 11.18 14.95 3.12
C ALA A 163 9.88 15.66 2.73
N ASN A 164 10.01 16.81 2.09
CA ASN A 164 8.89 17.55 1.50
C ASN A 164 8.62 17.09 0.06
N LEU A 165 7.50 17.51 -0.54
CA LEU A 165 7.12 17.07 -1.88
C LEU A 165 8.13 17.50 -2.96
N GLU A 166 8.74 18.69 -2.86
CA GLU A 166 9.72 19.17 -3.84
C GLU A 166 10.96 18.27 -3.86
N GLU A 167 11.49 17.91 -2.67
CA GLU A 167 12.63 16.99 -2.54
C GLU A 167 12.31 15.61 -3.12
N VAL A 168 11.13 15.07 -2.80
CA VAL A 168 10.67 13.78 -3.30
C VAL A 168 10.57 13.81 -4.83
N MET A 169 9.91 14.81 -5.41
CA MET A 169 9.72 14.93 -6.85
C MET A 169 11.01 15.20 -7.61
N LYS A 170 11.93 15.95 -7.00
CA LYS A 170 13.28 16.17 -7.57
C LYS A 170 14.04 14.85 -7.72
N ILE A 171 14.02 14.00 -6.70
CA ILE A 171 14.70 12.69 -6.74
C ILE A 171 14.02 11.77 -7.74
N ILE A 172 12.67 11.71 -7.74
CA ILE A 172 11.92 10.90 -8.72
C ILE A 172 12.26 11.34 -10.15
N SER A 173 12.23 12.64 -10.42
CA SER A 173 12.58 13.19 -11.74
C SER A 173 14.00 12.82 -12.19
N GLN A 174 14.97 12.90 -11.28
CA GLN A 174 16.36 12.55 -11.57
C GLN A 174 16.56 11.05 -11.86
N VAL A 175 15.92 10.18 -11.07
CA VAL A 175 16.08 8.72 -11.20
C VAL A 175 15.33 8.19 -12.43
N VAL A 176 14.13 8.70 -12.69
CA VAL A 176 13.33 8.28 -13.85
C VAL A 176 13.87 8.86 -15.15
N GLY A 177 14.50 10.04 -15.10
CA GLY A 177 15.25 10.68 -16.20
C GLY A 177 14.40 11.39 -17.26
N ASN A 178 13.16 10.94 -17.48
CA ASN A 178 12.24 11.52 -18.46
C ASN A 178 10.97 12.13 -17.83
N VAL A 179 10.98 12.35 -16.53
CA VAL A 179 9.88 12.96 -15.79
C VAL A 179 10.23 14.38 -15.42
N ASN A 180 9.43 15.34 -15.90
CA ASN A 180 9.43 16.71 -15.41
C ASN A 180 8.19 16.97 -14.57
N TYR A 181 8.28 17.89 -13.62
CA TYR A 181 7.15 18.27 -12.80
C TYR A 181 7.10 19.77 -12.56
N VAL A 182 5.90 20.28 -12.32
CA VAL A 182 5.66 21.68 -11.92
C VAL A 182 4.60 21.68 -10.82
N ILE A 183 4.91 22.29 -9.68
CA ILE A 183 3.96 22.47 -8.58
C ILE A 183 3.31 23.86 -8.73
N LYS A 184 1.96 23.89 -8.85
CA LYS A 184 1.17 25.13 -8.91
C LYS A 184 -0.03 25.02 -7.96
N GLY A 185 -0.07 25.90 -6.97
CA GLY A 185 -1.10 25.81 -5.91
C GLY A 185 -1.06 24.46 -5.19
N ASN A 186 -2.17 23.74 -5.19
CA ASN A 186 -2.31 22.41 -4.59
C ASN A 186 -2.19 21.26 -5.62
N LYS A 187 -1.60 21.53 -6.80
CA LYS A 187 -1.45 20.53 -7.86
C LYS A 187 0.01 20.33 -8.25
N CYS A 188 0.40 19.08 -8.45
CA CYS A 188 1.66 18.66 -9.04
C CYS A 188 1.39 18.12 -10.45
N TYR A 189 1.78 18.90 -11.48
CA TYR A 189 1.67 18.48 -12.87
C TYR A 189 2.92 17.70 -13.24
N VAL A 190 2.74 16.49 -13.76
CA VAL A 190 3.83 15.60 -14.15
C VAL A 190 3.74 15.36 -15.64
N CYS A 191 4.83 15.70 -16.35
CA CYS A 191 4.97 15.54 -17.79
C CYS A 191 6.11 14.57 -18.09
N LEU A 192 5.88 13.61 -18.99
CA LEU A 192 6.95 12.77 -19.52
C LEU A 192 7.53 13.41 -20.78
N LEU A 193 8.84 13.54 -20.81
CA LEU A 193 9.55 13.94 -22.00
C LEU A 193 9.67 12.74 -22.94
N TYR A 194 9.04 12.79 -24.10
CA TYR A 194 9.37 11.88 -25.19
C TYR A 194 10.70 12.33 -25.80
N THR A 195 11.76 11.58 -25.55
CA THR A 195 12.93 11.66 -26.43
C THR A 195 12.56 10.97 -27.73
N SER A 196 12.19 11.74 -28.76
CA SER A 196 12.13 11.20 -30.10
C SER A 196 13.50 10.61 -30.43
N PRO A 197 13.58 9.37 -30.95
CA PRO A 197 14.84 8.89 -31.49
C PRO A 197 15.25 9.89 -32.59
N SER A 198 16.45 10.46 -32.45
CA SER A 198 17.05 11.28 -33.53
C SER A 198 17.05 10.44 -34.81
N PRO A 199 16.59 10.98 -35.95
CA PRO A 199 16.80 10.29 -37.22
C PRO A 199 18.31 10.10 -37.37
N ARG A 200 18.75 8.83 -37.49
CA ARG A 200 20.14 8.57 -37.88
C ARG A 200 20.29 8.99 -39.32
N ASP A 201 21.21 9.91 -39.54
CA ASP A 201 21.81 10.16 -40.83
C ASP A 201 22.51 8.89 -41.36
#